data_db436538b9dee606a45a556ce8d6a6dd
#
_entry.id   db436538b9dee606a45a556ce8d6a6dd
#
_cell.length_a   1.000
_cell.length_b   1.000
_cell.length_c   1.000
_cell.angle_alpha   90.00
_cell.angle_beta   90.00
_cell.angle_gamma   90.00
#
_symmetry.space_group_name_H-M   'P 1'
#
loop_
_entity.id
_entity.type
_entity.pdbx_description
1 polymer ?
#
loop_
_entity_poly.entity_id
_entity_poly.type
_entity_poly.pdbx_seq_one_letter_code
_entity_poly.pdbx_strand_id
1 'polypeptide(L)'
;MGEAEVVKPTSRQQPRSKDAKASTLTLYTRAGCPLCEDMAAAANVLIAGSGHRLEPVDVDADPALKARYGWDVPLLFDGSTEICRHQIDLPALREWLSQNPGPC
;
A
#
# COMPACT_ATOMS: atom_id res chain seq x y z
N MET A 1 14.84 -34.65 10.04
CA MET A 1 14.95 -34.37 9.91
C MET A 1 14.90 -33.87 9.58
N GLY A 2 14.47 -33.35 9.68
CA GLY A 2 14.44 -32.77 9.54
C GLY A 2 14.08 -32.07 9.31
N GLU A 3 14.01 -31.85 9.60
CA GLU A 3 13.93 -31.34 9.47
C GLU A 3 13.77 -30.70 9.19
N ALA A 4 13.81 -30.93 9.45
CA ALA A 4 13.86 -30.37 9.36
C ALA A 4 13.69 -29.76 9.13
N GLU A 5 13.59 -29.60 9.41
CA GLU A 5 13.60 -29.16 9.33
C GLU A 5 13.49 -28.43 9.10
N VAL A 6 13.50 -28.59 9.40
CA VAL A 6 13.54 -27.99 9.31
C VAL A 6 13.36 -27.29 9.09
N VAL A 7 13.28 -27.21 9.31
CA VAL A 7 13.21 -26.61 9.24
C VAL A 7 13.03 -25.92 9.10
N LYS A 8 12.94 -25.71 9.31
CA LYS A 8 12.86 -25.12 9.40
C LYS A 8 12.64 -24.36 9.36
N PRO A 9 12.57 -24.23 9.62
CA PRO A 9 12.46 -23.50 9.66
C PRO A 9 12.24 -22.84 9.43
N THR A 10 11.99 -22.76 9.70
CA THR A 10 11.81 -22.32 9.57
C THR A 10 11.49 -21.76 9.34
N SER A 11 11.32 -21.73 9.61
CA SER A 11 10.99 -21.41 9.57
C SER A 11 10.65 -20.90 9.46
N ARG A 12 10.72 -20.66 9.66
CA ARG A 12 10.47 -20.32 9.78
C ARG A 12 9.94 -19.82 9.60
N GLN A 13 9.76 -19.70 9.83
CA GLN A 13 9.23 -19.33 9.81
C GLN A 13 8.48 -18.99 9.58
N GLN A 14 8.07 -18.86 9.84
CA GLN A 14 7.37 -18.63 9.83
C GLN A 14 6.50 -18.37 9.72
N PRO A 15 5.93 -18.31 10.02
CA PRO A 15 5.03 -18.06 9.93
C PRO A 15 4.22 -17.56 10.03
N ARG A 16 3.98 -17.62 10.61
CA ARG A 16 3.17 -16.84 10.54
C ARG A 16 3.21 -16.04 9.59
N SER A 17 3.45 -16.22 9.41
CA SER A 17 3.68 -15.46 8.66
C SER A 17 3.37 -15.01 7.38
N LYS A 18 2.78 -15.60 6.62
CA LYS A 18 2.35 -15.15 5.34
C LYS A 18 1.33 -14.02 5.42
N ASP A 19 0.62 -13.95 6.50
CA ASP A 19 -0.34 -12.88 6.73
C ASP A 19 0.35 -11.56 7.02
N ALA A 20 1.62 -11.60 7.35
CA ALA A 20 2.37 -10.41 7.72
C ALA A 20 3.30 -9.99 6.60
N LYS A 21 2.79 -9.99 5.37
CA LYS A 21 3.58 -9.57 4.22
C LYS A 21 3.59 -8.07 4.07
N ALA A 22 4.75 -7.54 3.70
CA ALA A 22 4.85 -6.13 3.32
C ALA A 22 4.14 -5.93 1.99
N SER A 23 3.36 -4.86 1.89
CA SER A 23 2.70 -4.49 0.67
C SER A 23 3.22 -3.14 0.19
N THR A 24 3.19 -2.93 -1.11
CA THR A 24 3.47 -1.63 -1.69
C THR A 24 2.13 -1.05 -2.14
N LEU A 25 1.73 0.04 -1.48
CA LEU A 25 0.54 0.76 -1.89
C LEU A 25 0.89 1.70 -3.02
N THR A 26 0.05 1.76 -4.03
CA THR A 26 0.24 2.65 -5.16
C THR A 26 -0.63 3.88 -4.99
N LEU A 27 -0.01 5.05 -5.07
CA LEU A 27 -0.75 6.31 -5.03
C LEU A 27 -0.66 6.95 -6.41
N TYR A 28 -1.78 6.94 -7.14
CA TYR A 28 -1.84 7.63 -8.42
C TYR A 28 -2.03 9.12 -8.16
N THR A 29 -1.15 9.92 -8.72
CA THR A 29 -1.02 11.33 -8.38
C THR A 29 -0.69 12.17 -9.61
N ARG A 30 -0.73 13.50 -9.48
CA ARG A 30 -0.30 14.45 -10.50
C ARG A 30 0.48 15.56 -9.85
N ALA A 31 1.36 16.18 -10.61
CA ALA A 31 2.08 17.35 -10.13
C ALA A 31 1.10 18.48 -9.82
N GLY A 32 1.37 19.23 -8.78
CA GLY A 32 0.54 20.38 -8.42
C GLY A 32 -0.81 20.04 -7.83
N CYS A 33 -0.94 18.84 -7.24
CA CYS A 33 -2.19 18.38 -6.67
C CYS A 33 -2.11 18.39 -5.14
N PRO A 34 -2.70 19.40 -4.46
CA PRO A 34 -2.65 19.45 -3.00
C PRO A 34 -3.28 18.25 -2.31
N LEU A 35 -4.40 17.75 -2.85
CA LEU A 35 -5.05 16.59 -2.27
C LEU A 35 -4.20 15.34 -2.42
N CYS A 36 -3.40 15.25 -3.50
CA CYS A 36 -2.47 14.15 -3.68
C CYS A 36 -1.39 14.19 -2.60
N GLU A 37 -0.87 15.38 -2.31
CA GLU A 37 0.14 15.55 -1.28
C GLU A 37 -0.41 15.22 0.10
N ASP A 38 -1.65 15.65 0.36
CA ASP A 38 -2.29 15.36 1.64
C ASP A 38 -2.49 13.85 1.83
N MET A 39 -2.92 13.17 0.78
CA MET A 39 -3.13 11.72 0.86
C MET A 39 -1.80 11.00 1.09
N ALA A 40 -0.75 11.43 0.38
CA ALA A 40 0.57 10.83 0.55
C ALA A 40 1.06 10.99 2.00
N ALA A 41 0.92 12.19 2.55
CA ALA A 41 1.37 12.46 3.90
C ALA A 41 0.61 11.61 4.92
N ALA A 42 -0.73 11.58 4.81
CA ALA A 42 -1.55 10.85 5.75
C ALA A 42 -1.31 9.34 5.65
N ALA A 43 -1.19 8.82 4.43
CA ALA A 43 -0.94 7.40 4.24
C ALA A 43 0.42 7.01 4.82
N ASN A 44 1.45 7.82 4.58
CA ASN A 44 2.77 7.52 5.12
C ASN A 44 2.78 7.50 6.64
N VAL A 45 2.04 8.41 7.28
CA VAL A 45 1.93 8.42 8.73
C VAL A 45 1.30 7.12 9.23
N LEU A 46 0.21 6.69 8.59
CA LEU A 46 -0.50 5.50 9.06
C LEU A 46 0.27 4.21 8.85
N ILE A 47 1.04 4.12 7.76
CA ILE A 47 1.79 2.88 7.49
C ILE A 47 3.20 2.90 8.08
N ALA A 48 3.61 4.01 8.71
CA ALA A 48 4.93 4.12 9.30
C ALA A 48 5.14 3.00 10.32
N GLY A 49 6.29 2.35 10.24
CA GLY A 49 6.63 1.28 11.16
C GLY A 49 6.00 -0.07 10.85
N SER A 50 5.12 -0.15 9.84
CA SER A 50 4.44 -1.40 9.51
C SER A 50 5.26 -2.30 8.59
N GLY A 51 6.20 -1.72 7.86
CA GLY A 51 6.91 -2.43 6.79
C GLY A 51 6.27 -2.25 5.43
N HIS A 52 5.06 -1.72 5.37
CA HIS A 52 4.43 -1.38 4.09
C HIS A 52 5.07 -0.12 3.52
N ARG A 53 4.95 0.06 2.21
CA ARG A 53 5.55 1.18 1.50
C ARG A 53 4.49 1.87 0.64
N LEU A 54 4.69 3.15 0.40
CA LEU A 54 3.87 3.94 -0.50
C LEU A 54 4.69 4.31 -1.71
N GLU A 55 4.17 4.03 -2.90
CA GLU A 55 4.84 4.37 -4.15
C GLU A 55 3.96 5.31 -4.95
N PRO A 56 4.36 6.57 -5.12
CA PRO A 56 3.61 7.49 -5.96
C PRO A 56 3.85 7.19 -7.44
N VAL A 57 2.79 7.29 -8.23
CA VAL A 57 2.85 7.09 -9.68
C VAL A 57 2.20 8.30 -10.34
N ASP A 58 2.98 9.02 -11.15
CA ASP A 58 2.48 10.19 -11.85
C ASP A 58 1.67 9.77 -13.07
N VAL A 59 0.36 10.02 -13.03
CA VAL A 59 -0.52 9.59 -14.13
C VAL A 59 -0.23 10.36 -15.42
N ASP A 60 0.38 11.55 -15.32
CA ASP A 60 0.70 12.31 -16.53
C ASP A 60 1.89 11.74 -17.28
N ALA A 61 2.66 10.85 -16.64
CA ALA A 61 3.81 10.23 -17.29
C ALA A 61 3.42 9.09 -18.21
N ASP A 62 2.15 8.66 -18.18
CA ASP A 62 1.68 7.51 -18.97
C ASP A 62 0.28 7.83 -19.51
N PRO A 63 0.12 7.95 -20.85
CA PRO A 63 -1.18 8.30 -21.42
C PRO A 63 -2.31 7.37 -21.01
N ALA A 64 -2.04 6.08 -20.83
CA ALA A 64 -3.07 5.14 -20.42
C ALA A 64 -3.54 5.41 -19.00
N LEU A 65 -2.60 5.70 -18.11
CA LEU A 65 -2.95 6.05 -16.72
C LEU A 65 -3.67 7.38 -16.65
N LYS A 66 -3.23 8.35 -17.46
CA LYS A 66 -3.89 9.65 -17.50
C LYS A 66 -5.34 9.51 -17.96
N ALA A 67 -5.57 8.72 -19.00
CA ALA A 67 -6.91 8.51 -19.50
C ALA A 67 -7.80 7.82 -18.45
N ARG A 68 -7.22 6.91 -17.68
CA ARG A 68 -7.98 6.10 -16.73
C ARG A 68 -8.21 6.83 -15.41
N TYR A 69 -7.20 7.53 -14.90
CA TYR A 69 -7.23 8.06 -13.54
C TYR A 69 -7.03 9.58 -13.46
N GLY A 70 -6.72 10.24 -14.56
CA GLY A 70 -6.32 11.65 -14.51
C GLY A 70 -7.33 12.59 -13.87
N TRP A 71 -8.61 12.26 -13.95
CA TRP A 71 -9.68 13.07 -13.37
C TRP A 71 -9.99 12.67 -11.93
N ASP A 72 -9.43 11.55 -11.46
CA ASP A 72 -9.80 10.97 -10.18
C ASP A 72 -8.66 10.97 -9.16
N VAL A 73 -7.51 11.53 -9.51
CA VAL A 73 -6.40 11.59 -8.55
C VAL A 73 -6.77 12.44 -7.35
N PRO A 74 -6.28 12.11 -6.16
CA PRO A 74 -5.43 10.97 -5.85
C PRO A 74 -6.25 9.68 -5.66
N LEU A 75 -5.64 8.55 -6.05
CA LEU A 75 -6.24 7.23 -5.81
C LEU A 75 -5.20 6.36 -5.11
N LEU A 76 -5.62 5.68 -4.07
CA LEU A 76 -4.74 4.80 -3.29
C LEU A 76 -5.19 3.37 -3.49
N PHE A 77 -4.25 2.52 -3.94
CA PHE A 77 -4.52 1.12 -4.28
C PHE A 77 -3.57 0.18 -3.57
N ASP A 78 -4.07 -1.00 -3.24
CA ASP A 78 -3.25 -2.17 -2.93
C ASP A 78 -3.42 -3.14 -4.09
N GLY A 79 -2.42 -3.23 -4.97
CA GLY A 79 -2.56 -4.00 -6.18
C GLY A 79 -3.70 -3.47 -7.02
N SER A 80 -4.72 -4.29 -7.25
CA SER A 80 -5.89 -3.89 -8.00
C SER A 80 -7.05 -3.46 -7.09
N THR A 81 -6.85 -3.45 -5.78
CA THR A 81 -7.90 -3.10 -4.82
C THR A 81 -7.81 -1.63 -4.47
N GLU A 82 -8.85 -0.89 -4.79
CA GLU A 82 -8.89 0.53 -4.45
C GLU A 82 -9.22 0.70 -2.97
N ILE A 83 -8.41 1.52 -2.26
CA ILE A 83 -8.65 1.83 -0.86
C ILE A 83 -9.47 3.11 -0.73
N CYS A 84 -9.05 4.16 -1.44
CA CYS A 84 -9.80 5.43 -1.44
C CYS A 84 -9.40 6.25 -2.65
N ARG A 85 -10.17 7.30 -2.92
CA ARG A 85 -9.88 8.23 -4.03
C ARG A 85 -10.36 9.62 -3.68
N HIS A 86 -9.80 10.59 -4.35
CA HIS A 86 -10.10 12.01 -4.29
C HIS A 86 -9.59 12.66 -3.00
N GLN A 87 -9.72 12.01 -1.87
CA GLN A 87 -9.14 12.48 -0.62
C GLN A 87 -8.94 11.28 0.29
N ILE A 88 -8.09 11.47 1.30
CA ILE A 88 -7.78 10.38 2.21
C ILE A 88 -9.03 9.96 2.99
N ASP A 89 -9.23 8.67 3.06
CA ASP A 89 -10.29 8.06 3.86
C ASP A 89 -9.60 7.28 4.96
N LEU A 90 -9.42 7.92 6.11
CA LEU A 90 -8.70 7.30 7.23
C LEU A 90 -9.35 6.02 7.71
N PRO A 91 -10.68 5.96 7.89
CA PRO A 91 -11.31 4.69 8.27
C PRO A 91 -11.03 3.57 7.28
N ALA A 92 -11.08 3.87 5.97
CA ALA A 92 -10.82 2.84 4.95
C ALA A 92 -9.38 2.33 5.03
N LEU A 93 -8.42 3.24 5.21
CA LEU A 93 -7.02 2.83 5.30
C LEU A 93 -6.75 2.07 6.60
N ARG A 94 -7.37 2.48 7.70
CA ARG A 94 -7.23 1.75 8.96
C ARG A 94 -7.83 0.36 8.87
N GLU A 95 -8.96 0.22 8.17
CA GLU A 95 -9.56 -1.09 7.94
C GLU A 95 -8.62 -1.97 7.15
N TRP A 96 -8.01 -1.42 6.08
CA TRP A 96 -7.04 -2.16 5.29
C TRP A 96 -5.85 -2.60 6.15
N LEU A 97 -5.35 -1.70 7.01
CA LEU A 97 -4.22 -2.02 7.88
C LEU A 97 -4.56 -3.12 8.89
N SER A 98 -5.80 -3.13 9.38
CA SER A 98 -6.19 -4.18 10.32
C SER A 98 -6.19 -5.56 9.68
N GLN A 99 -6.42 -5.62 8.37
CA GLN A 99 -6.38 -6.86 7.61
C GLN A 99 -5.00 -7.15 7.04
N ASN A 100 -4.11 -6.17 7.03
CA ASN A 100 -2.78 -6.27 6.45
C ASN A 100 -1.77 -5.61 7.39
N PRO A 101 -1.50 -6.20 8.57
CA PRO A 101 -0.69 -5.53 9.59
C PRO A 101 0.77 -5.32 9.20
N GLY A 102 1.28 -6.08 8.22
CA GLY A 102 2.66 -5.96 7.82
C GLY A 102 3.60 -6.74 8.73
N PRO A 103 4.87 -6.80 8.33
CA PRO A 103 5.86 -7.61 9.05
C PRO A 103 6.49 -6.90 10.26
N CYS A 104 6.17 -5.61 10.46
CA CYS A 104 6.78 -4.86 11.55
C CYS A 104 5.81 -4.49 12.64
#